data_aec481de9451907a6c1f8a077815de9a
#
_entry.id   aec481de9451907a6c1f8a077815de9a
#
_cell.length_a   1.000
_cell.length_b   1.000
_cell.length_c   1.000
_cell.angle_alpha   90.00
_cell.angle_beta   90.00
_cell.angle_gamma   90.00
#
_symmetry.space_group_name_H-M   'P 1'
#
loop_
_entity.id
_entity.type
_entity.pdbx_description
1 polymer ?
#
loop_
_entity_poly.entity_id
_entity_poly.type
_entity_poly.pdbx_seq_one_letter_code
_entity_poly.pdbx_strand_id
1 'polypeptide(L)'
;TRFEYDTGGRIIQEVRPEVTISTTYDKGWKGAVDEVFSLGSMLSLETYTYDNYGRVIKKNTVIDDRAYETSYTYNLANQVETIKYPKGLKVKNGYDACGIQISVSNANNQKLYWKLYDLDARGQIEKEEYGNGLITTTAHDPQKGTISSILTPGIQNWTYSFDAVGNLVTRRDLKRNLSESFSYDGLYRLTNVRKNGQVTQSMTYDNAGNITSKSDVGTYIYTDGFNKLSSITDCKRSIATWDEISYNSFDKVAKIVSGDKTMLI
;
A
#
# COMPACT_ATOMS: atom_id res chain seq x y z
N THR A 1 -21.24 9.22 -10.53
CA THR A 1 -20.68 10.17 -9.53
C THR A 1 -21.01 11.58 -9.94
N ARG A 2 -21.52 12.40 -9.02
CA ARG A 2 -21.78 13.83 -9.17
C ARG A 2 -20.91 14.61 -8.20
N PHE A 3 -20.35 15.73 -8.64
CA PHE A 3 -19.54 16.61 -7.81
C PHE A 3 -20.19 18.00 -7.73
N GLU A 4 -20.09 18.63 -6.55
CA GLU A 4 -20.41 20.03 -6.34
C GLU A 4 -19.17 20.78 -5.83
N TYR A 5 -19.02 22.02 -6.26
CA TYR A 5 -17.83 22.82 -6.01
C TYR A 5 -18.19 24.14 -5.33
N ASP A 6 -17.30 24.66 -4.51
CA ASP A 6 -17.41 26.03 -4.02
C ASP A 6 -16.97 27.04 -5.08
N THR A 7 -17.04 28.32 -4.73
CA THR A 7 -16.63 29.43 -5.62
C THR A 7 -15.12 29.45 -5.93
N GLY A 8 -14.32 28.72 -5.15
CA GLY A 8 -12.88 28.53 -5.36
C GLY A 8 -12.54 27.29 -6.21
N GLY A 9 -13.55 26.55 -6.66
CA GLY A 9 -13.36 25.31 -7.47
C GLY A 9 -12.97 24.09 -6.65
N ARG A 10 -13.12 24.12 -5.31
CA ARG A 10 -12.84 22.98 -4.42
C ARG A 10 -14.10 22.12 -4.26
N ILE A 11 -13.96 20.79 -4.21
CA ILE A 11 -15.08 19.86 -4.05
C ILE A 11 -15.67 20.02 -2.65
N ILE A 12 -16.95 20.41 -2.56
CA ILE A 12 -17.71 20.48 -1.31
C ILE A 12 -18.65 19.32 -1.12
N GLN A 13 -19.05 18.65 -2.21
CA GLN A 13 -19.84 17.43 -2.14
C GLN A 13 -19.52 16.48 -3.28
N GLU A 14 -19.47 15.19 -2.96
CA GLU A 14 -19.39 14.08 -3.91
C GLU A 14 -20.54 13.11 -3.62
N VAL A 15 -21.40 12.88 -4.61
CA VAL A 15 -22.54 11.95 -4.51
C VAL A 15 -22.29 10.73 -5.38
N ARG A 16 -22.30 9.55 -4.78
CA ARG A 16 -22.26 8.23 -5.42
C ARG A 16 -23.48 7.41 -5.00
N PRO A 17 -23.83 6.32 -5.69
CA PRO A 17 -25.02 5.52 -5.35
C PRO A 17 -25.09 5.07 -3.88
N GLU A 18 -23.96 4.70 -3.28
CA GLU A 18 -23.93 4.14 -1.92
C GLU A 18 -23.43 5.14 -0.85
N VAL A 19 -22.91 6.32 -1.26
CA VAL A 19 -22.30 7.26 -0.31
C VAL A 19 -22.35 8.70 -0.80
N THR A 20 -22.62 9.63 0.13
CA THR A 20 -22.43 11.06 -0.05
C THR A 20 -21.29 11.52 0.84
N ILE A 21 -20.32 12.21 0.28
CA ILE A 21 -19.19 12.79 0.98
C ILE A 21 -19.31 14.32 0.90
N SER A 22 -19.30 14.99 2.05
CA SER A 22 -19.33 16.46 2.15
C SER A 22 -18.04 16.96 2.79
N THR A 23 -17.44 18.00 2.22
CA THR A 23 -16.18 18.59 2.71
C THR A 23 -16.38 20.06 2.99
N THR A 24 -15.95 20.51 4.16
CA THR A 24 -15.93 21.95 4.53
C THR A 24 -14.49 22.44 4.66
N TYR A 25 -14.30 23.74 4.43
CA TYR A 25 -12.99 24.39 4.38
C TYR A 25 -12.99 25.69 5.18
N ASP A 26 -11.80 26.23 5.45
CA ASP A 26 -11.54 27.60 5.87
C ASP A 26 -11.96 27.98 7.32
N LYS A 27 -12.45 27.04 8.16
CA LYS A 27 -12.79 27.34 9.56
C LYS A 27 -11.55 27.37 10.46
N GLY A 28 -10.67 26.36 10.33
CA GLY A 28 -9.46 26.24 11.14
C GLY A 28 -8.24 26.94 10.53
N TRP A 29 -8.08 26.81 9.23
CA TRP A 29 -7.00 27.44 8.45
C TRP A 29 -7.46 27.73 7.03
N LYS A 30 -7.21 28.96 6.54
CA LYS A 30 -7.64 29.38 5.20
C LYS A 30 -7.04 28.48 4.11
N GLY A 31 -7.87 27.92 3.25
CA GLY A 31 -7.49 26.98 2.18
C GLY A 31 -7.48 25.52 2.61
N ALA A 32 -7.53 25.22 3.90
CA ALA A 32 -7.45 23.87 4.41
C ALA A 32 -8.84 23.22 4.64
N VAL A 33 -8.88 21.90 4.66
CA VAL A 33 -10.07 21.09 4.97
C VAL A 33 -10.31 21.14 6.48
N ASP A 34 -11.52 21.50 6.92
CA ASP A 34 -11.90 21.45 8.32
C ASP A 34 -12.58 20.14 8.69
N GLU A 35 -13.47 19.69 7.80
CA GLU A 35 -14.32 18.55 8.07
C GLU A 35 -14.60 17.77 6.79
N VAL A 36 -14.58 16.44 6.88
CA VAL A 36 -15.06 15.52 5.86
C VAL A 36 -16.12 14.63 6.49
N PHE A 37 -17.34 14.73 6.02
CA PHE A 37 -18.46 13.92 6.48
C PHE A 37 -18.86 12.94 5.39
N SER A 38 -18.97 11.66 5.75
CA SER A 38 -19.36 10.58 4.85
C SER A 38 -20.62 9.92 5.35
N LEU A 39 -21.64 9.94 4.52
CA LEU A 39 -22.94 9.32 4.77
C LEU A 39 -23.17 8.18 3.78
N GLY A 40 -23.12 6.95 4.26
CA GLY A 40 -23.32 5.72 3.48
C GLY A 40 -23.81 4.58 4.37
N SER A 41 -23.40 3.35 4.09
CA SER A 41 -23.65 2.19 4.96
C SER A 41 -23.02 2.35 6.35
N MET A 42 -21.95 3.11 6.44
CA MET A 42 -21.31 3.56 7.69
C MET A 42 -21.26 5.08 7.68
N LEU A 43 -21.46 5.67 8.85
CA LEU A 43 -21.32 7.10 9.06
C LEU A 43 -19.91 7.40 9.54
N SER A 44 -19.21 8.31 8.86
CA SER A 44 -17.90 8.77 9.35
C SER A 44 -17.77 10.28 9.26
N LEU A 45 -17.08 10.84 10.25
CA LEU A 45 -16.78 12.26 10.36
C LEU A 45 -15.28 12.42 10.66
N GLU A 46 -14.57 13.13 9.81
CA GLU A 46 -13.19 13.54 10.06
C GLU A 46 -13.13 15.03 10.32
N THR A 47 -12.47 15.44 11.39
CA THR A 47 -12.22 16.86 11.71
C THR A 47 -10.74 17.10 11.91
N TYR A 48 -10.29 18.31 11.52
CA TYR A 48 -8.90 18.70 11.55
C TYR A 48 -8.71 19.97 12.39
N THR A 49 -7.61 20.01 13.13
CA THR A 49 -7.18 21.21 13.87
C THR A 49 -5.77 21.57 13.41
N TYR A 50 -5.53 22.85 13.23
CA TYR A 50 -4.29 23.39 12.67
C TYR A 50 -3.57 24.27 13.69
N ASP A 51 -2.26 24.36 13.58
CA ASP A 51 -1.46 25.36 14.29
C ASP A 51 -1.38 26.70 13.51
N ASN A 52 -0.64 27.66 14.07
CA ASN A 52 -0.46 28.98 13.46
C ASN A 52 0.37 28.96 12.15
N TYR A 53 0.86 27.81 11.71
CA TYR A 53 1.58 27.62 10.45
C TYR A 53 0.74 26.84 9.42
N GLY A 54 -0.51 26.50 9.75
CA GLY A 54 -1.39 25.70 8.89
C GLY A 54 -1.10 24.21 8.87
N ARG A 55 -0.31 23.72 9.84
CA ARG A 55 0.00 22.29 9.96
C ARG A 55 -1.04 21.58 10.80
N VAL A 56 -1.46 20.38 10.40
CA VAL A 56 -2.42 19.59 11.18
C VAL A 56 -1.78 19.16 12.51
N ILE A 57 -2.31 19.61 13.63
CA ILE A 57 -1.89 19.18 14.97
C ILE A 57 -2.81 18.11 15.56
N LYS A 58 -4.03 18.00 15.03
CA LYS A 58 -5.00 16.99 15.46
C LYS A 58 -5.90 16.59 14.30
N LYS A 59 -6.11 15.27 14.15
CA LYS A 59 -7.15 14.66 13.33
C LYS A 59 -8.03 13.83 14.24
N ASN A 60 -9.33 14.08 14.26
CA ASN A 60 -10.30 13.24 14.93
C ASN A 60 -11.18 12.56 13.89
N THR A 61 -11.28 11.23 13.93
CA THR A 61 -12.16 10.44 13.06
C THR A 61 -13.21 9.78 13.93
N VAL A 62 -14.48 10.03 13.65
CA VAL A 62 -15.61 9.34 14.29
C VAL A 62 -16.18 8.35 13.28
N ILE A 63 -16.33 7.09 13.67
CA ILE A 63 -16.93 6.02 12.87
C ILE A 63 -17.95 5.32 13.77
N ASP A 64 -19.20 5.31 13.38
CA ASP A 64 -20.29 4.69 14.15
C ASP A 64 -20.22 5.03 15.66
N ASP A 65 -20.20 6.34 15.97
CA ASP A 65 -20.12 6.92 17.32
C ASP A 65 -18.82 6.65 18.10
N ARG A 66 -17.82 6.05 17.48
CA ARG A 66 -16.50 5.84 18.11
C ARG A 66 -15.49 6.86 17.60
N ALA A 67 -14.88 7.59 18.52
CA ALA A 67 -13.89 8.61 18.21
C ALA A 67 -12.45 8.05 18.24
N TYR A 68 -11.67 8.41 17.25
CA TYR A 68 -10.27 8.06 17.06
C TYR A 68 -9.45 9.33 16.85
N GLU A 69 -8.82 9.82 17.92
CA GLU A 69 -7.99 11.02 17.87
C GLU A 69 -6.53 10.66 17.58
N THR A 70 -5.95 11.29 16.57
CA THR A 70 -4.50 11.27 16.30
C THR A 70 -3.97 12.69 16.42
N SER A 71 -2.89 12.91 17.16
CA SER A 71 -2.28 14.23 17.30
C SER A 71 -0.80 14.25 16.97
N TYR A 72 -0.33 15.41 16.50
CA TYR A 72 1.01 15.60 15.94
C TYR A 72 1.72 16.76 16.63
N THR A 73 3.03 16.65 16.81
CA THR A 73 3.91 17.78 17.11
C THR A 73 4.98 17.88 16.04
N TYR A 74 5.53 19.07 15.87
CA TYR A 74 6.53 19.36 14.84
C TYR A 74 7.79 19.92 15.48
N ASN A 75 8.95 19.61 14.88
CA ASN A 75 10.20 20.22 15.24
C ASN A 75 10.34 21.61 14.57
N LEU A 76 11.44 22.31 14.85
CA LEU A 76 11.74 23.64 14.29
C LEU A 76 11.94 23.62 12.76
N ALA A 77 12.24 22.46 12.17
CA ALA A 77 12.37 22.27 10.73
C ALA A 77 11.04 21.88 10.05
N ASN A 78 9.90 22.02 10.73
CA ASN A 78 8.56 21.67 10.24
C ASN A 78 8.34 20.17 9.96
N GLN A 79 9.14 19.29 10.53
CA GLN A 79 8.99 17.86 10.38
C GLN A 79 8.18 17.29 11.56
N VAL A 80 7.37 16.25 11.31
CA VAL A 80 6.56 15.59 12.36
C VAL A 80 7.48 14.96 13.41
N GLU A 81 7.58 15.55 14.59
CA GLU A 81 8.40 15.06 15.69
C GLU A 81 7.71 13.94 16.47
N THR A 82 6.43 14.11 16.82
CA THR A 82 5.68 13.06 17.51
C THR A 82 4.32 12.82 16.91
N ILE A 83 3.86 11.58 16.98
CA ILE A 83 2.50 11.15 16.64
C ILE A 83 1.91 10.42 17.83
N LYS A 84 0.77 10.89 18.34
CA LYS A 84 -0.01 10.18 19.35
C LYS A 84 -1.22 9.53 18.71
N TYR A 85 -1.31 8.22 18.78
CA TYR A 85 -2.40 7.41 18.23
C TYR A 85 -3.59 7.29 19.21
N PRO A 86 -4.81 6.95 18.72
CA PRO A 86 -6.05 6.94 19.52
C PRO A 86 -5.98 6.12 20.81
N LYS A 87 -5.24 5.01 20.84
CA LYS A 87 -5.08 4.14 22.03
C LYS A 87 -3.93 4.56 22.94
N GLY A 88 -3.40 5.78 22.77
CA GLY A 88 -2.38 6.36 23.65
C GLY A 88 -0.94 6.02 23.30
N LEU A 89 -0.68 5.15 22.30
CA LEU A 89 0.67 4.97 21.78
C LEU A 89 1.18 6.31 21.24
N LYS A 90 2.35 6.76 21.72
CA LYS A 90 3.04 7.94 21.22
C LYS A 90 4.40 7.54 20.66
N VAL A 91 4.62 7.82 19.37
CA VAL A 91 5.91 7.60 18.73
C VAL A 91 6.65 8.92 18.57
N LYS A 92 7.98 8.84 18.57
CA LYS A 92 8.88 9.96 18.30
C LYS A 92 9.75 9.63 17.09
N ASN A 93 9.77 10.53 16.13
CA ASN A 93 10.67 10.50 14.98
C ASN A 93 11.96 11.27 15.31
N GLY A 94 13.11 10.72 14.97
CA GLY A 94 14.39 11.38 15.02
C GLY A 94 14.87 11.70 13.61
N TYR A 95 15.51 12.84 13.46
CA TYR A 95 16.04 13.33 12.17
C TYR A 95 17.49 13.72 12.33
N ASP A 96 18.28 13.60 11.26
CA ASP A 96 19.64 14.13 11.21
C ASP A 96 19.64 15.64 10.85
N ALA A 97 20.86 16.21 10.72
CA ALA A 97 21.03 17.61 10.38
C ALA A 97 20.58 17.96 8.94
N CYS A 98 20.48 16.97 8.06
CA CYS A 98 19.98 17.10 6.68
C CYS A 98 18.47 16.94 6.58
N GLY A 99 17.78 16.60 7.69
CA GLY A 99 16.35 16.37 7.71
C GLY A 99 15.92 14.97 7.32
N ILE A 100 16.85 14.03 7.20
CA ILE A 100 16.55 12.61 6.92
C ILE A 100 16.06 11.97 8.22
N GLN A 101 14.94 11.23 8.15
CA GLN A 101 14.45 10.47 9.29
C GLN A 101 15.40 9.29 9.58
N ILE A 102 16.01 9.29 10.78
CA ILE A 102 16.99 8.29 11.19
C ILE A 102 16.50 7.36 12.29
N SER A 103 15.35 7.65 12.92
CA SER A 103 14.80 6.76 13.93
C SER A 103 13.31 6.95 14.17
N VAL A 104 12.68 5.88 14.66
CA VAL A 104 11.33 5.86 15.24
C VAL A 104 11.41 5.15 16.59
N SER A 105 10.91 5.78 17.64
CA SER A 105 10.93 5.23 19.00
C SER A 105 9.61 5.49 19.74
N ASN A 106 9.39 4.80 20.84
CA ASN A 106 8.32 5.13 21.78
C ASN A 106 8.68 6.43 22.51
N ALA A 107 7.81 7.44 22.42
CA ALA A 107 8.08 8.75 23.03
C ALA A 107 8.10 8.73 24.58
N ASN A 108 7.46 7.72 25.23
CA ASN A 108 7.35 7.66 26.68
C ASN A 108 8.51 6.91 27.34
N ASN A 109 8.97 5.79 26.74
CA ASN A 109 9.99 4.92 27.32
C ASN A 109 11.24 4.76 26.45
N GLN A 110 11.33 5.50 25.34
CA GLN A 110 12.46 5.53 24.41
C GLN A 110 12.76 4.18 23.72
N LYS A 111 11.87 3.18 23.85
CA LYS A 111 12.04 1.91 23.16
C LYS A 111 12.14 2.13 21.66
N LEU A 112 13.24 1.68 21.07
CA LEU A 112 13.45 1.78 19.62
C LEU A 112 12.43 0.89 18.88
N TYR A 113 11.90 1.41 17.78
CA TYR A 113 11.09 0.66 16.83
C TYR A 113 11.81 0.47 15.51
N TRP A 114 12.57 1.49 15.08
CA TRP A 114 13.34 1.47 13.86
C TRP A 114 14.48 2.50 13.94
N LYS A 115 15.63 2.17 13.35
CA LYS A 115 16.79 3.05 13.24
C LYS A 115 17.49 2.83 11.91
N LEU A 116 17.78 3.93 11.23
CA LEU A 116 18.63 4.00 10.05
C LEU A 116 20.08 4.11 10.49
N TYR A 117 20.96 3.34 9.85
CA TYR A 117 22.41 3.43 10.03
C TYR A 117 23.10 3.99 8.80
N ASP A 118 22.81 3.45 7.62
CA ASP A 118 23.51 3.80 6.40
C ASP A 118 22.55 3.94 5.21
N LEU A 119 22.88 4.91 4.36
CA LEU A 119 22.27 5.15 3.04
C LEU A 119 23.34 5.10 1.97
N ASP A 120 22.99 4.64 0.77
CA ASP A 120 23.84 4.79 -0.40
C ASP A 120 23.82 6.24 -0.93
N ALA A 121 24.61 6.51 -1.97
CA ALA A 121 24.68 7.83 -2.59
C ALA A 121 23.39 8.32 -3.24
N ARG A 122 22.40 7.45 -3.42
CA ARG A 122 21.04 7.76 -3.93
C ARG A 122 20.01 7.94 -2.82
N GLY A 123 20.41 7.80 -1.55
CA GLY A 123 19.50 7.85 -0.40
C GLY A 123 18.72 6.56 -0.16
N GLN A 124 19.14 5.43 -0.75
CA GLN A 124 18.51 4.13 -0.52
C GLN A 124 19.10 3.49 0.75
N ILE A 125 18.25 2.83 1.55
CA ILE A 125 18.67 2.22 2.81
C ILE A 125 19.64 1.07 2.56
N GLU A 126 20.85 1.15 3.12
CA GLU A 126 21.83 0.07 3.12
C GLU A 126 21.86 -0.70 4.43
N LYS A 127 21.56 -0.02 5.55
CA LYS A 127 21.57 -0.68 6.86
C LYS A 127 20.58 -0.05 7.82
N GLU A 128 19.72 -0.89 8.39
CA GLU A 128 18.70 -0.50 9.36
C GLU A 128 18.58 -1.52 10.49
N GLU A 129 18.04 -1.08 11.64
CA GLU A 129 17.73 -1.91 12.81
C GLU A 129 16.25 -1.80 13.15
N TYR A 130 15.63 -2.92 13.47
CA TYR A 130 14.26 -2.99 13.96
C TYR A 130 14.21 -3.11 15.49
N GLY A 131 13.09 -2.74 16.09
CA GLY A 131 12.90 -2.71 17.54
C GLY A 131 13.03 -4.06 18.26
N ASN A 132 13.20 -5.15 17.56
CA ASN A 132 13.54 -6.48 18.06
C ASN A 132 15.08 -6.74 18.06
N GLY A 133 15.89 -5.75 17.72
CA GLY A 133 17.34 -5.83 17.65
C GLY A 133 17.90 -6.47 16.37
N LEU A 134 17.05 -6.79 15.41
CA LEU A 134 17.50 -7.35 14.13
C LEU A 134 18.02 -6.25 13.21
N ILE A 135 19.19 -6.47 12.66
CA ILE A 135 19.82 -5.58 11.68
C ILE A 135 19.63 -6.19 10.28
N THR A 136 19.10 -5.41 9.37
CA THR A 136 19.00 -5.74 7.95
C THR A 136 20.01 -4.92 7.16
N THR A 137 20.73 -5.58 6.27
CA THR A 137 21.56 -4.93 5.25
C THR A 137 20.97 -5.17 3.87
N THR A 138 20.91 -4.09 3.08
CA THR A 138 20.41 -4.11 1.70
C THR A 138 21.50 -3.60 0.80
N ALA A 139 21.80 -4.33 -0.27
CA ALA A 139 22.72 -3.84 -1.29
C ALA A 139 21.96 -3.52 -2.58
N HIS A 140 22.41 -2.50 -3.28
CA HIS A 140 21.86 -2.06 -4.56
C HIS A 140 22.90 -2.13 -5.67
N ASP A 141 22.44 -2.31 -6.91
CA ASP A 141 23.28 -2.17 -8.09
C ASP A 141 23.72 -0.69 -8.21
N PRO A 142 25.02 -0.39 -8.20
CA PRO A 142 25.50 0.99 -8.18
C PRO A 142 25.18 1.77 -9.47
N GLN A 143 24.92 1.10 -10.58
CA GLN A 143 24.58 1.74 -11.85
C GLN A 143 23.08 1.94 -12.01
N LYS A 144 22.28 0.91 -11.69
CA LYS A 144 20.83 0.89 -11.90
C LYS A 144 20.03 1.34 -10.67
N GLY A 145 20.60 1.23 -9.46
CA GLY A 145 19.89 1.44 -8.19
C GLY A 145 18.88 0.35 -7.86
N THR A 146 18.81 -0.73 -8.63
CA THR A 146 17.96 -1.87 -8.32
C THR A 146 18.53 -2.67 -7.16
N ILE A 147 17.66 -3.22 -6.33
CA ILE A 147 18.08 -4.06 -5.20
C ILE A 147 18.82 -5.31 -5.69
N SER A 148 19.97 -5.62 -5.09
CA SER A 148 20.76 -6.80 -5.42
C SER A 148 20.74 -7.86 -4.33
N SER A 149 20.66 -7.46 -3.05
CA SER A 149 20.50 -8.40 -1.93
C SER A 149 19.83 -7.78 -0.71
N ILE A 150 19.22 -8.64 0.11
CA ILE A 150 18.72 -8.33 1.45
C ILE A 150 19.24 -9.42 2.40
N LEU A 151 19.91 -9.01 3.48
CA LEU A 151 20.40 -9.92 4.52
C LEU A 151 19.92 -9.45 5.89
N THR A 152 19.18 -10.31 6.59
CA THR A 152 18.96 -10.21 8.03
C THR A 152 19.46 -11.50 8.66
N PRO A 153 20.58 -11.49 9.40
CA PRO A 153 21.22 -12.70 9.92
C PRO A 153 20.22 -13.59 10.69
N GLY A 154 20.23 -14.89 10.37
CA GLY A 154 19.32 -15.84 10.97
C GLY A 154 17.87 -15.82 10.47
N ILE A 155 17.42 -14.75 9.80
CA ILE A 155 16.03 -14.57 9.35
C ILE A 155 15.89 -14.75 7.84
N GLN A 156 16.61 -13.98 7.04
CA GLN A 156 16.51 -13.98 5.58
C GLN A 156 17.85 -13.71 4.92
N ASN A 157 18.02 -14.26 3.71
CA ASN A 157 19.17 -13.99 2.85
C ASN A 157 18.71 -14.11 1.39
N TRP A 158 18.38 -12.97 0.79
CA TRP A 158 17.83 -12.88 -0.56
C TRP A 158 18.83 -12.24 -1.52
N THR A 159 18.83 -12.73 -2.76
CA THR A 159 19.51 -12.06 -3.88
C THR A 159 18.57 -11.90 -5.06
N TYR A 160 18.79 -10.84 -5.84
CA TYR A 160 17.93 -10.42 -6.94
C TYR A 160 18.78 -10.11 -8.18
N SER A 161 18.23 -10.36 -9.36
CA SER A 161 18.79 -9.84 -10.61
C SER A 161 17.69 -9.32 -11.52
N PHE A 162 18.01 -8.26 -12.24
CA PHE A 162 17.09 -7.55 -13.13
C PHE A 162 17.68 -7.46 -14.53
N ASP A 163 16.80 -7.44 -15.55
CA ASP A 163 17.21 -7.18 -16.93
C ASP A 163 17.55 -5.69 -17.16
N ALA A 164 17.82 -5.35 -18.43
CA ALA A 164 18.20 -3.98 -18.80
C ALA A 164 17.07 -2.95 -18.64
N VAL A 165 15.80 -3.38 -18.67
CA VAL A 165 14.63 -2.52 -18.55
C VAL A 165 14.01 -2.52 -17.14
N GLY A 166 14.62 -3.29 -16.19
CA GLY A 166 14.22 -3.31 -14.78
C GLY A 166 13.23 -4.42 -14.40
N ASN A 167 12.96 -5.40 -15.27
CA ASN A 167 12.17 -6.57 -14.88
C ASN A 167 13.00 -7.51 -14.02
N LEU A 168 12.39 -8.07 -12.97
CA LEU A 168 13.02 -9.08 -12.10
C LEU A 168 13.23 -10.39 -12.87
N VAL A 169 14.48 -10.75 -13.08
CA VAL A 169 14.84 -12.02 -13.80
C VAL A 169 15.00 -13.18 -12.84
N THR A 170 15.68 -12.98 -11.71
CA THR A 170 15.85 -14.01 -10.68
C THR A 170 15.65 -13.45 -9.28
N ARG A 171 15.12 -14.30 -8.40
CA ARG A 171 15.07 -14.11 -6.95
C ARG A 171 15.52 -15.41 -6.28
N ARG A 172 16.46 -15.32 -5.34
CA ARG A 172 16.95 -16.50 -4.62
C ARG A 172 16.87 -16.28 -3.12
N ASP A 173 16.27 -17.25 -2.42
CA ASP A 173 16.36 -17.37 -0.97
C ASP A 173 17.51 -18.35 -0.65
N LEU A 174 18.66 -17.79 -0.28
CA LEU A 174 19.85 -18.58 0.03
C LEU A 174 19.72 -19.36 1.34
N LYS A 175 18.86 -18.90 2.26
CA LYS A 175 18.59 -19.60 3.52
C LYS A 175 17.79 -20.89 3.30
N ARG A 176 16.82 -20.87 2.35
CA ARG A 176 15.94 -22.01 2.06
C ARG A 176 16.36 -22.78 0.83
N ASN A 177 17.45 -22.40 0.17
CA ASN A 177 17.92 -22.95 -1.11
C ASN A 177 16.80 -22.94 -2.19
N LEU A 178 16.10 -21.82 -2.29
CA LEU A 178 15.03 -21.59 -3.26
C LEU A 178 15.52 -20.65 -4.34
N SER A 179 15.32 -21.03 -5.60
CA SER A 179 15.60 -20.17 -6.76
C SER A 179 14.33 -20.01 -7.58
N GLU A 180 13.97 -18.78 -7.87
CA GLU A 180 12.88 -18.41 -8.77
C GLU A 180 13.44 -17.65 -9.97
N SER A 181 12.88 -17.93 -11.16
CA SER A 181 13.17 -17.16 -12.37
C SER A 181 11.87 -16.77 -13.07
N PHE A 182 11.90 -15.60 -13.69
CA PHE A 182 10.76 -14.93 -14.27
C PHE A 182 11.01 -14.66 -15.74
N SER A 183 10.01 -14.89 -16.59
CA SER A 183 10.06 -14.60 -18.03
C SER A 183 8.93 -13.66 -18.40
N TYR A 184 9.18 -12.81 -19.38
CA TYR A 184 8.27 -11.75 -19.80
C TYR A 184 8.02 -11.82 -21.30
N ASP A 185 6.91 -11.26 -21.76
CA ASP A 185 6.64 -11.05 -23.18
C ASP A 185 7.25 -9.73 -23.68
N GLY A 186 7.04 -9.41 -24.95
CA GLY A 186 7.54 -8.18 -25.58
C GLY A 186 6.92 -6.89 -25.05
N LEU A 187 5.86 -6.96 -24.25
CA LEU A 187 5.23 -5.86 -23.53
C LEU A 187 5.61 -5.83 -22.04
N TYR A 188 6.64 -6.59 -21.66
CA TYR A 188 7.14 -6.71 -20.29
C TYR A 188 6.13 -7.28 -19.28
N ARG A 189 5.13 -8.07 -19.76
CA ARG A 189 4.16 -8.74 -18.89
C ARG A 189 4.71 -10.13 -18.51
N LEU A 190 4.56 -10.52 -17.26
CA LEU A 190 5.06 -11.77 -16.70
C LEU A 190 4.36 -12.98 -17.35
N THR A 191 5.09 -13.83 -18.06
CA THR A 191 4.54 -15.00 -18.74
C THR A 191 4.82 -16.31 -18.01
N ASN A 192 5.98 -16.45 -17.35
CA ASN A 192 6.31 -17.67 -16.63
C ASN A 192 7.03 -17.36 -15.31
N VAL A 193 6.72 -18.16 -14.29
CA VAL A 193 7.49 -18.29 -13.06
C VAL A 193 8.01 -19.71 -12.96
N ARG A 194 9.32 -19.85 -12.75
CA ARG A 194 9.96 -21.13 -12.47
C ARG A 194 10.48 -21.13 -11.04
N LYS A 195 10.30 -22.27 -10.35
CA LYS A 195 10.86 -22.50 -9.03
C LYS A 195 11.80 -23.71 -9.10
N ASN A 196 13.07 -23.51 -8.75
CA ASN A 196 14.12 -24.52 -8.87
C ASN A 196 14.15 -25.17 -10.29
N GLY A 197 14.00 -24.36 -11.34
CA GLY A 197 14.01 -24.75 -12.73
C GLY A 197 12.67 -25.29 -13.29
N GLN A 198 11.71 -25.64 -12.46
CA GLN A 198 10.39 -26.13 -12.85
C GLN A 198 9.38 -24.99 -13.02
N VAL A 199 8.61 -24.99 -14.12
CA VAL A 199 7.52 -24.01 -14.31
C VAL A 199 6.44 -24.26 -13.25
N THR A 200 6.18 -23.27 -12.41
CA THR A 200 5.13 -23.32 -11.38
C THR A 200 3.92 -22.48 -11.75
N GLN A 201 4.12 -21.45 -12.57
CA GLN A 201 3.03 -20.60 -13.07
C GLN A 201 3.33 -20.20 -14.51
N SER A 202 2.30 -20.18 -15.35
CA SER A 202 2.31 -19.55 -16.66
C SER A 202 1.05 -18.69 -16.84
N MET A 203 1.19 -17.57 -17.54
CA MET A 203 0.14 -16.57 -17.72
C MET A 203 0.04 -16.17 -19.18
N THR A 204 -1.20 -15.96 -19.63
CA THR A 204 -1.51 -15.37 -20.94
C THR A 204 -2.36 -14.12 -20.78
N TYR A 205 -2.33 -13.26 -21.77
CA TYR A 205 -2.96 -11.93 -21.72
C TYR A 205 -3.72 -11.63 -23.00
N ASP A 206 -4.76 -10.81 -22.90
CA ASP A 206 -5.40 -10.21 -24.04
C ASP A 206 -4.67 -8.93 -24.51
N ASN A 207 -5.20 -8.30 -25.56
CA ASN A 207 -4.64 -7.07 -26.12
C ASN A 207 -4.82 -5.85 -25.19
N ALA A 208 -5.78 -5.89 -24.26
CA ALA A 208 -6.01 -4.85 -23.26
C ALA A 208 -5.09 -4.99 -22.03
N GLY A 209 -4.34 -6.10 -21.93
CA GLY A 209 -3.44 -6.41 -20.81
C GLY A 209 -4.07 -7.21 -19.70
N ASN A 210 -5.33 -7.64 -19.83
CA ASN A 210 -5.96 -8.49 -18.85
C ASN A 210 -5.39 -9.91 -18.90
N ILE A 211 -5.22 -10.57 -17.76
CA ILE A 211 -4.82 -11.97 -17.68
C ILE A 211 -5.97 -12.83 -18.21
N THR A 212 -5.77 -13.57 -19.28
CA THR A 212 -6.77 -14.50 -19.83
C THR A 212 -6.66 -15.89 -19.22
N SER A 213 -5.47 -16.29 -18.80
CA SER A 213 -5.25 -17.60 -18.16
C SER A 213 -4.08 -17.52 -17.20
N LYS A 214 -4.18 -18.25 -16.08
CA LYS A 214 -3.10 -18.48 -15.12
C LYS A 214 -3.11 -19.96 -14.72
N SER A 215 -1.99 -20.65 -14.98
CA SER A 215 -1.93 -22.11 -14.91
C SER A 215 -2.26 -22.74 -13.54
N ASP A 216 -2.07 -22.00 -12.45
CA ASP A 216 -2.35 -22.42 -11.07
C ASP A 216 -3.72 -21.91 -10.55
N VAL A 217 -4.45 -21.15 -11.35
CA VAL A 217 -5.76 -20.58 -10.97
C VAL A 217 -6.85 -21.04 -11.93
N GLY A 218 -6.77 -20.71 -13.22
CA GLY A 218 -7.79 -21.04 -14.22
C GLY A 218 -7.87 -20.01 -15.34
N THR A 219 -9.00 -19.99 -16.02
CA THR A 219 -9.32 -19.08 -17.12
C THR A 219 -10.13 -17.90 -16.59
N TYR A 220 -9.71 -16.69 -16.94
CA TYR A 220 -10.30 -15.42 -16.47
C TYR A 220 -11.29 -14.89 -17.52
N ILE A 221 -12.51 -14.59 -17.11
CA ILE A 221 -13.58 -14.07 -17.95
C ILE A 221 -13.88 -12.63 -17.52
N TYR A 222 -13.87 -11.71 -18.47
CA TYR A 222 -14.12 -10.30 -18.24
C TYR A 222 -15.46 -9.88 -18.83
N THR A 223 -16.11 -8.91 -18.21
CA THR A 223 -17.31 -8.29 -18.74
C THR A 223 -16.96 -7.49 -20.00
N ASP A 224 -17.72 -7.65 -21.08
CA ASP A 224 -17.52 -6.96 -22.35
C ASP A 224 -17.38 -5.44 -22.17
N GLY A 225 -16.31 -4.88 -22.75
CA GLY A 225 -16.02 -3.45 -22.74
C GLY A 225 -15.44 -2.90 -21.45
N PHE A 226 -15.20 -3.74 -20.44
CA PHE A 226 -14.61 -3.35 -19.16
C PHE A 226 -13.50 -4.31 -18.75
N ASN A 227 -12.45 -3.79 -18.11
CA ASN A 227 -11.36 -4.60 -17.52
C ASN A 227 -11.79 -5.21 -16.16
N LYS A 228 -13.09 -5.49 -15.98
CA LYS A 228 -13.67 -6.05 -14.75
C LYS A 228 -13.80 -7.56 -14.89
N LEU A 229 -13.15 -8.29 -13.99
CA LEU A 229 -13.25 -9.73 -13.91
C LEU A 229 -14.69 -10.12 -13.52
N SER A 230 -15.36 -10.94 -14.33
CA SER A 230 -16.71 -11.44 -14.05
C SER A 230 -16.70 -12.84 -13.45
N SER A 231 -15.81 -13.71 -13.90
CA SER A 231 -15.69 -15.08 -13.38
C SER A 231 -14.32 -15.68 -13.65
N ILE A 232 -14.01 -16.78 -12.96
CA ILE A 232 -12.85 -17.63 -13.24
C ILE A 232 -13.36 -19.06 -13.41
N THR A 233 -13.06 -19.67 -14.56
CA THR A 233 -13.40 -21.06 -14.90
C THR A 233 -12.18 -21.95 -14.85
N ASP A 234 -12.38 -23.28 -14.97
CA ASP A 234 -11.31 -24.28 -14.99
C ASP A 234 -10.34 -24.20 -13.80
N CYS A 235 -10.87 -23.85 -12.62
CA CYS A 235 -10.08 -23.71 -11.41
C CYS A 235 -9.35 -25.00 -11.05
N LYS A 236 -8.01 -24.95 -11.07
CA LYS A 236 -7.14 -26.13 -10.79
C LYS A 236 -6.81 -26.32 -9.31
N ARG A 237 -7.20 -25.38 -8.45
CA ARG A 237 -7.17 -25.55 -7.01
C ARG A 237 -8.56 -25.98 -6.54
N SER A 238 -8.63 -26.80 -5.50
CA SER A 238 -9.90 -27.18 -4.84
C SER A 238 -10.62 -26.00 -4.15
N ILE A 239 -10.23 -24.80 -4.49
CA ILE A 239 -10.94 -23.56 -4.16
C ILE A 239 -11.98 -23.41 -5.26
N ALA A 240 -13.24 -23.45 -4.86
CA ALA A 240 -14.41 -23.38 -5.71
C ALA A 240 -14.27 -22.38 -6.87
N THR A 241 -14.83 -22.73 -8.02
CA THR A 241 -15.01 -21.83 -9.16
C THR A 241 -15.61 -20.53 -8.68
N TRP A 242 -15.02 -19.41 -9.04
CA TRP A 242 -15.66 -18.11 -8.81
C TRP A 242 -16.69 -17.92 -9.93
N ASP A 243 -17.94 -18.17 -9.57
CA ASP A 243 -19.03 -18.21 -10.52
C ASP A 243 -19.50 -16.78 -10.85
N GLU A 244 -19.37 -15.86 -9.90
CA GLU A 244 -19.76 -14.45 -10.06
C GLU A 244 -18.86 -13.54 -9.21
N ILE A 245 -18.44 -12.42 -9.80
CA ILE A 245 -17.80 -11.32 -9.09
C ILE A 245 -18.57 -10.04 -9.41
N SER A 246 -19.09 -9.37 -8.39
CA SER A 246 -19.75 -8.07 -8.55
C SER A 246 -18.97 -6.96 -7.86
N TYR A 247 -19.17 -5.74 -8.35
CA TYR A 247 -18.42 -4.55 -7.95
C TYR A 247 -19.37 -3.48 -7.43
N ASN A 248 -18.92 -2.71 -6.46
CA ASN A 248 -19.61 -1.52 -5.98
C ASN A 248 -19.33 -0.31 -6.89
N SER A 249 -19.92 0.84 -6.59
CA SER A 249 -19.73 2.09 -7.36
C SER A 249 -18.32 2.68 -7.32
N PHE A 250 -17.47 2.16 -6.44
CA PHE A 250 -16.04 2.52 -6.35
C PHE A 250 -15.14 1.61 -7.19
N ASP A 251 -15.75 0.74 -8.02
CA ASP A 251 -15.04 -0.29 -8.79
C ASP A 251 -14.24 -1.27 -7.90
N LYS A 252 -14.66 -1.43 -6.64
CA LYS A 252 -14.12 -2.45 -5.73
C LYS A 252 -15.00 -3.67 -5.73
N VAL A 253 -14.40 -4.85 -5.57
CA VAL A 253 -15.16 -6.09 -5.43
C VAL A 253 -16.09 -5.95 -4.22
N ALA A 254 -17.39 -6.19 -4.43
CA ALA A 254 -18.41 -6.14 -3.39
C ALA A 254 -18.89 -7.55 -3.00
N LYS A 255 -18.86 -8.48 -3.94
CA LYS A 255 -19.37 -9.85 -3.74
C LYS A 255 -18.60 -10.83 -4.60
N ILE A 256 -18.31 -11.99 -4.05
CA ILE A 256 -17.78 -13.15 -4.78
C ILE A 256 -18.69 -14.34 -4.46
N VAL A 257 -19.18 -15.02 -5.48
CA VAL A 257 -19.97 -16.26 -5.38
C VAL A 257 -19.12 -17.42 -5.85
N SER A 258 -19.20 -18.54 -5.15
CA SER A 258 -18.46 -19.76 -5.43
C SER A 258 -19.30 -20.97 -4.98
N GLY A 259 -20.01 -21.61 -5.93
CA GLY A 259 -21.02 -22.62 -5.63
C GLY A 259 -22.13 -22.05 -4.72
N ASP A 260 -22.33 -22.70 -3.58
CA ASP A 260 -23.28 -22.30 -2.54
C ASP A 260 -22.73 -21.25 -1.57
N LYS A 261 -21.47 -20.83 -1.72
CA LYS A 261 -20.80 -19.87 -0.83
C LYS A 261 -20.80 -18.48 -1.44
N THR A 262 -21.15 -17.50 -0.61
CA THR A 262 -21.08 -16.07 -0.96
C THR A 262 -20.17 -15.35 0.03
N MET A 263 -19.21 -14.60 -0.49
CA MET A 263 -18.40 -13.66 0.28
C MET A 263 -18.85 -12.25 -0.08
N LEU A 264 -19.21 -11.45 0.91
CA LEU A 264 -19.40 -9.99 0.82
C LEU A 264 -18.15 -9.32 1.35
N ILE A 265 -17.69 -8.24 0.68
CA ILE A 265 -16.43 -7.53 0.98
C ILE A 265 -16.73 -6.06 1.29
#